data_4dd0f1b863f12d4ecf8615300af15606
#
_entry.id   4dd0f1b863f12d4ecf8615300af15606
#
_cell.length_a   1.000
_cell.length_b   1.000
_cell.length_c   1.000
_cell.angle_alpha   90.00
_cell.angle_beta   90.00
_cell.angle_gamma   90.00
#
_symmetry.space_group_name_H-M   'P 1'
#
loop_
_entity.id
_entity.type
_entity.pdbx_description
1 polymer ?
#
loop_
_entity_poly.entity_id
_entity_poly.type
_entity_poly.pdbx_seq_one_letter_code
_entity_poly.pdbx_strand_id
1 'polypeptide(L)'
;RDRSPSRGLGDVYKRQEQAKTEIMKIVEEKMSKEITAYIKEKEAEAKLEVDEKSKELLVGTMQKYSADITSEQTVSVIALPNDEMKGRLIGREGRNIRTIESVTGVDLIIDDTPEAIVISSFDPLRREIARLTLETLIKDGRIHPARIEELYAKTCTDVRTAIKEYGKNALYKLGLSKMDPELVEIVGKLHFRSSYGQNALKHSMEVANLSGILAGELGENVNLAKRAGLLHDIGKAIDFEMEGSHVKIGADLAKKYGEDEVVINSIASHHGDVPPTSIIASIVSIADSISASRPGARNDSSENYIQRLEELEAIGNDVSGVEKAYAVQAGRELRVMVKPEEVDDLTAYQIAREIKEKIENELKYPGTIKVTVIRETRCTEEAK
;
A
#
# COMPACT_ATOMS: atom_id res chain seq x y z
N ARG A 1 -83.46 -41.58 43.20
CA ARG A 1 -81.98 -41.52 43.24
C ARG A 1 -81.48 -41.00 41.89
N ASP A 2 -81.31 -39.67 41.76
CA ASP A 2 -80.73 -38.98 40.60
C ASP A 2 -79.29 -39.30 40.48
N ARG A 3 -78.87 -39.94 39.44
CA ARG A 3 -77.47 -39.97 38.97
C ARG A 3 -77.39 -39.01 37.81
N SER A 4 -76.82 -37.86 38.13
CA SER A 4 -76.57 -36.80 37.20
C SER A 4 -75.47 -37.22 36.15
N PRO A 5 -75.79 -37.25 34.84
CA PRO A 5 -74.83 -37.63 33.77
C PRO A 5 -73.82 -36.53 33.41
N SER A 6 -73.91 -35.38 34.03
CA SER A 6 -73.16 -34.17 33.56
C SER A 6 -71.68 -34.08 33.99
N ARG A 7 -71.26 -34.90 34.96
CA ARG A 7 -69.78 -34.85 35.41
C ARG A 7 -68.86 -35.60 34.46
N GLY A 8 -69.30 -36.64 33.76
CA GLY A 8 -68.48 -37.43 32.87
C GLY A 8 -68.12 -36.72 31.54
N LEU A 9 -69.07 -35.96 31.02
CA LEU A 9 -68.88 -35.22 29.75
C LEU A 9 -67.90 -34.03 29.92
N GLY A 10 -67.99 -33.32 31.04
CA GLY A 10 -67.06 -32.22 31.36
C GLY A 10 -65.61 -32.66 31.52
N ASP A 11 -65.37 -33.87 32.08
CA ASP A 11 -64.01 -34.42 32.20
C ASP A 11 -63.44 -34.92 30.86
N VAL A 12 -64.29 -35.41 29.95
CA VAL A 12 -63.89 -35.81 28.61
C VAL A 12 -63.48 -34.57 27.79
N TYR A 13 -64.27 -33.51 27.81
CA TYR A 13 -63.93 -32.24 27.13
C TYR A 13 -62.66 -31.61 27.67
N LYS A 14 -62.44 -31.60 28.97
CA LYS A 14 -61.18 -31.11 29.57
C LYS A 14 -59.96 -31.92 29.15
N ARG A 15 -60.10 -33.25 29.05
CA ARG A 15 -58.99 -34.10 28.57
C ARG A 15 -58.72 -33.89 27.07
N GLN A 16 -59.77 -33.66 26.26
CA GLN A 16 -59.63 -33.35 24.83
C GLN A 16 -58.91 -32.00 24.60
N GLU A 17 -59.24 -30.96 25.34
CA GLU A 17 -58.56 -29.67 25.29
C GLU A 17 -57.11 -29.75 25.77
N GLN A 18 -56.86 -30.51 26.84
CA GLN A 18 -55.48 -30.76 27.28
C GLN A 18 -54.66 -31.54 26.26
N ALA A 19 -55.23 -32.60 25.66
CA ALA A 19 -54.54 -33.37 24.64
C ALA A 19 -54.28 -32.52 23.37
N LYS A 20 -55.21 -31.65 22.97
CA LYS A 20 -55.06 -30.74 21.85
C LYS A 20 -53.95 -29.73 22.13
N THR A 21 -53.88 -29.17 23.33
CA THR A 21 -52.82 -28.23 23.75
C THR A 21 -51.44 -28.90 23.73
N GLU A 22 -51.37 -30.13 24.23
CA GLU A 22 -50.13 -30.93 24.28
C GLU A 22 -49.62 -31.25 22.85
N ILE A 23 -50.54 -31.68 21.96
CA ILE A 23 -50.23 -31.94 20.56
C ILE A 23 -49.78 -30.67 19.85
N MET A 24 -50.46 -29.54 20.01
CA MET A 24 -50.05 -28.26 19.46
C MET A 24 -48.65 -27.84 19.92
N LYS A 25 -48.34 -28.02 21.19
CA LYS A 25 -46.99 -27.72 21.72
C LYS A 25 -45.90 -28.60 21.12
N ILE A 26 -46.15 -29.90 20.96
CA ILE A 26 -45.21 -30.85 20.34
C ILE A 26 -45.00 -30.48 18.85
N VAL A 27 -46.07 -30.13 18.12
CA VAL A 27 -45.99 -29.69 16.73
C VAL A 27 -45.19 -28.38 16.62
N GLU A 28 -45.43 -27.41 17.47
CA GLU A 28 -44.75 -26.13 17.52
C GLU A 28 -43.28 -26.29 17.77
N GLU A 29 -42.86 -27.12 18.77
CA GLU A 29 -41.48 -27.46 19.06
C GLU A 29 -40.80 -28.19 17.88
N LYS A 30 -41.48 -29.10 17.21
CA LYS A 30 -40.94 -29.84 16.08
C LYS A 30 -40.78 -28.97 14.86
N MET A 31 -41.79 -28.14 14.54
CA MET A 31 -41.70 -27.17 13.45
C MET A 31 -40.60 -26.12 13.70
N SER A 32 -40.47 -25.63 14.92
CA SER A 32 -39.38 -24.69 15.28
C SER A 32 -38.01 -25.29 15.03
N LYS A 33 -37.79 -26.56 15.37
CA LYS A 33 -36.51 -27.26 15.09
C LYS A 33 -36.23 -27.44 13.59
N GLU A 34 -37.30 -27.83 12.82
CA GLU A 34 -37.17 -28.00 11.36
C GLU A 34 -36.91 -26.67 10.66
N ILE A 35 -37.59 -25.58 11.07
CA ILE A 35 -37.32 -24.23 10.56
C ILE A 35 -35.90 -23.76 10.89
N THR A 36 -35.44 -23.99 12.11
CA THR A 36 -34.09 -23.62 12.51
C THR A 36 -33.03 -24.40 11.72
N ALA A 37 -33.25 -25.70 11.45
CA ALA A 37 -32.35 -26.50 10.63
C ALA A 37 -32.33 -26.01 9.17
N TYR A 38 -33.50 -25.70 8.60
CA TYR A 38 -33.61 -25.15 7.26
C TYR A 38 -32.94 -23.79 7.08
N ILE A 39 -33.10 -22.89 8.07
CA ILE A 39 -32.41 -21.59 8.07
C ILE A 39 -30.88 -21.78 8.09
N LYS A 40 -30.35 -22.66 8.97
CA LYS A 40 -28.93 -22.95 9.02
C LYS A 40 -28.37 -23.53 7.71
N GLU A 41 -29.14 -24.42 7.07
CA GLU A 41 -28.77 -24.99 5.77
C GLU A 41 -28.71 -23.91 4.69
N LYS A 42 -29.72 -23.03 4.64
CA LYS A 42 -29.75 -21.91 3.67
C LYS A 42 -28.70 -20.83 3.94
N GLU A 43 -28.38 -20.57 5.20
CA GLU A 43 -27.24 -19.69 5.55
C GLU A 43 -25.90 -20.27 5.12
N ALA A 44 -25.69 -21.58 5.25
CA ALA A 44 -24.46 -22.24 4.82
C ALA A 44 -24.35 -22.25 3.29
N GLU A 45 -25.43 -22.51 2.57
CA GLU A 45 -25.51 -22.47 1.10
C GLU A 45 -25.23 -21.05 0.58
N ALA A 46 -25.86 -20.04 1.19
CA ALA A 46 -25.63 -18.63 0.84
C ALA A 46 -24.18 -18.18 1.10
N LYS A 47 -23.53 -18.64 2.18
CA LYS A 47 -22.11 -18.35 2.44
C LYS A 47 -21.19 -18.92 1.35
N LEU A 48 -21.43 -20.15 0.92
CA LEU A 48 -20.64 -20.78 -0.15
C LEU A 48 -20.79 -20.04 -1.48
N GLU A 49 -22.02 -19.63 -1.83
CA GLU A 49 -22.28 -18.87 -3.06
C GLU A 49 -21.63 -17.47 -3.03
N VAL A 50 -21.64 -16.80 -1.88
CA VAL A 50 -20.98 -15.52 -1.67
C VAL A 50 -19.46 -15.68 -1.79
N ASP A 51 -18.87 -16.74 -1.22
CA ASP A 51 -17.44 -17.00 -1.31
C ASP A 51 -16.99 -17.27 -2.77
N GLU A 52 -17.77 -18.02 -3.54
CA GLU A 52 -17.49 -18.30 -4.94
C GLU A 52 -17.57 -17.04 -5.82
N LYS A 53 -18.65 -16.27 -5.69
CA LYS A 53 -18.82 -14.98 -6.40
C LYS A 53 -17.76 -13.96 -6.01
N SER A 54 -17.36 -13.90 -4.75
CA SER A 54 -16.29 -13.03 -4.27
C SER A 54 -14.94 -13.38 -4.88
N LYS A 55 -14.63 -14.68 -5.02
CA LYS A 55 -13.41 -15.15 -5.68
C LYS A 55 -13.39 -14.82 -7.18
N GLU A 56 -14.50 -15.01 -7.88
CA GLU A 56 -14.62 -14.67 -9.30
C GLU A 56 -14.43 -13.16 -9.53
N LEU A 57 -15.06 -12.33 -8.69
CA LEU A 57 -14.90 -10.87 -8.74
C LEU A 57 -13.46 -10.44 -8.50
N LEU A 58 -12.79 -11.03 -7.50
CA LEU A 58 -11.39 -10.82 -7.17
C LEU A 58 -10.48 -11.17 -8.35
N VAL A 59 -10.64 -12.36 -8.92
CA VAL A 59 -9.81 -12.84 -10.05
C VAL A 59 -10.04 -11.96 -11.28
N GLY A 60 -11.27 -11.64 -11.63
CA GLY A 60 -11.60 -10.77 -12.77
C GLY A 60 -11.00 -9.35 -12.61
N THR A 61 -11.01 -8.84 -11.39
CA THR A 61 -10.42 -7.54 -11.08
C THR A 61 -8.90 -7.57 -11.13
N MET A 62 -8.27 -8.60 -10.54
CA MET A 62 -6.82 -8.79 -10.58
C MET A 62 -6.29 -8.91 -12.02
N GLN A 63 -7.01 -9.62 -12.90
CA GLN A 63 -6.66 -9.73 -14.32
C GLN A 63 -6.71 -8.38 -15.05
N LYS A 64 -7.69 -7.55 -14.73
CA LYS A 64 -7.88 -6.24 -15.38
C LYS A 64 -6.81 -5.22 -15.03
N TYR A 65 -6.22 -5.31 -13.84
CA TYR A 65 -5.28 -4.32 -13.29
C TYR A 65 -3.84 -4.82 -13.13
N SER A 66 -3.52 -6.02 -13.57
CA SER A 66 -2.17 -6.61 -13.39
C SER A 66 -1.06 -5.97 -14.25
N ALA A 67 -1.38 -5.03 -15.15
CA ALA A 67 -0.46 -4.57 -16.19
C ALA A 67 0.46 -3.39 -15.82
N ASP A 68 0.23 -2.66 -14.71
CA ASP A 68 0.96 -1.42 -14.40
C ASP A 68 1.74 -1.51 -13.07
N ILE A 69 3.03 -1.86 -13.15
CA ILE A 69 3.96 -1.85 -11.99
C ILE A 69 4.76 -0.55 -12.03
N THR A 70 4.66 0.29 -11.00
CA THR A 70 5.51 1.47 -10.79
C THR A 70 6.39 1.27 -9.56
N SER A 71 7.71 1.46 -9.74
CA SER A 71 8.71 1.45 -8.67
C SER A 71 8.74 2.80 -7.95
N GLU A 72 8.73 2.79 -6.62
CA GLU A 72 8.93 4.01 -5.83
C GLU A 72 10.42 4.31 -5.68
N GLN A 73 10.82 5.54 -6.04
CA GLN A 73 12.19 6.01 -5.87
C GLN A 73 12.19 7.31 -5.06
N THR A 74 12.98 7.36 -3.99
CA THR A 74 13.22 8.59 -3.21
C THR A 74 14.21 9.54 -3.90
N VAL A 75 14.88 9.05 -4.92
CA VAL A 75 15.84 9.77 -5.74
C VAL A 75 15.43 9.77 -7.20
N SER A 76 15.72 10.85 -7.91
CA SER A 76 15.57 10.94 -9.36
C SER A 76 16.92 11.15 -10.00
N VAL A 77 17.26 10.33 -10.98
CA VAL A 77 18.49 10.45 -11.77
C VAL A 77 18.21 11.23 -13.03
N ILE A 78 19.02 12.23 -13.32
CA ILE A 78 18.99 12.99 -14.59
C ILE A 78 20.22 12.64 -15.40
N ALA A 79 20.01 12.18 -16.63
CA ALA A 79 21.08 11.96 -17.57
C ALA A 79 21.57 13.30 -18.15
N LEU A 80 22.87 13.48 -18.20
CA LEU A 80 23.54 14.64 -18.77
C LEU A 80 24.06 14.30 -20.17
N PRO A 81 24.09 15.28 -21.10
CA PRO A 81 24.64 15.08 -22.44
C PRO A 81 26.16 14.79 -22.44
N ASN A 82 26.86 15.29 -21.44
CA ASN A 82 28.30 15.10 -21.21
C ASN A 82 28.67 15.53 -19.77
N ASP A 83 29.85 15.15 -19.30
CA ASP A 83 30.31 15.50 -17.95
C ASP A 83 30.67 16.99 -17.78
N GLU A 84 30.92 17.74 -18.86
CA GLU A 84 31.13 19.20 -18.77
C GLU A 84 29.90 19.91 -18.20
N MET A 85 28.71 19.34 -18.40
CA MET A 85 27.46 19.88 -17.87
C MET A 85 27.45 19.89 -16.35
N LYS A 86 28.13 18.95 -15.67
CA LYS A 86 28.27 18.95 -14.20
C LYS A 86 28.92 20.24 -13.72
N GLY A 87 30.05 20.61 -14.35
CA GLY A 87 30.76 21.85 -14.03
C GLY A 87 29.90 23.10 -14.24
N ARG A 88 29.05 23.11 -15.26
CA ARG A 88 28.11 24.21 -15.53
C ARG A 88 26.97 24.28 -14.52
N LEU A 89 26.44 23.15 -14.11
CA LEU A 89 25.42 23.06 -13.05
C LEU A 89 25.97 23.48 -11.68
N ILE A 90 27.21 23.11 -11.37
CA ILE A 90 27.87 23.57 -10.15
C ILE A 90 28.10 25.10 -10.24
N GLY A 91 28.64 25.55 -11.37
CA GLY A 91 28.97 26.95 -11.59
C GLY A 91 30.19 27.42 -10.80
N ARG A 92 30.65 28.65 -11.06
CA ARG A 92 31.83 29.22 -10.38
C ARG A 92 31.57 29.31 -8.87
N GLU A 93 32.42 28.69 -8.06
CA GLU A 93 32.30 28.61 -6.60
C GLU A 93 31.02 27.98 -6.08
N GLY A 94 30.38 27.11 -6.86
CA GLY A 94 29.12 26.45 -6.49
C GLY A 94 27.88 27.36 -6.54
N ARG A 95 27.95 28.49 -7.22
CA ARG A 95 26.85 29.47 -7.22
C ARG A 95 25.55 28.93 -7.82
N ASN A 96 25.63 28.19 -8.93
CA ASN A 96 24.45 27.69 -9.59
C ASN A 96 23.80 26.55 -8.78
N ILE A 97 24.58 25.58 -8.29
CA ILE A 97 24.04 24.49 -7.47
C ILE A 97 23.35 25.03 -6.20
N ARG A 98 23.98 25.99 -5.49
CA ARG A 98 23.34 26.61 -4.33
C ARG A 98 22.03 27.33 -4.68
N THR A 99 21.96 27.98 -5.84
CA THR A 99 20.72 28.60 -6.29
C THR A 99 19.67 27.53 -6.58
N ILE A 100 20.00 26.44 -7.28
CA ILE A 100 19.07 25.35 -7.58
C ILE A 100 18.52 24.76 -6.26
N GLU A 101 19.38 24.38 -5.33
CA GLU A 101 19.00 23.85 -4.03
C GLU A 101 18.13 24.82 -3.22
N SER A 102 18.49 26.09 -3.21
CA SER A 102 17.76 27.13 -2.48
C SER A 102 16.35 27.36 -3.02
N VAL A 103 16.15 27.39 -4.36
CA VAL A 103 14.84 27.67 -4.94
C VAL A 103 13.96 26.43 -4.98
N THR A 104 14.52 25.25 -5.18
CA THR A 104 13.77 24.00 -5.30
C THR A 104 13.54 23.30 -3.96
N GLY A 105 14.43 23.50 -2.99
CA GLY A 105 14.40 22.81 -1.69
C GLY A 105 14.72 21.33 -1.79
N VAL A 106 15.55 20.93 -2.77
CA VAL A 106 16.07 19.57 -2.93
C VAL A 106 17.57 19.57 -2.76
N ASP A 107 18.17 18.42 -2.47
CA ASP A 107 19.61 18.21 -2.49
C ASP A 107 20.05 17.66 -3.84
N LEU A 108 21.11 18.25 -4.43
CA LEU A 108 21.74 17.78 -5.65
C LEU A 108 23.01 17.03 -5.33
N ILE A 109 23.03 15.73 -5.65
CA ILE A 109 24.21 14.88 -5.49
C ILE A 109 24.89 14.79 -6.86
N ILE A 110 26.09 15.37 -6.93
CA ILE A 110 26.96 15.35 -8.11
C ILE A 110 28.22 14.58 -7.73
N ASP A 111 28.25 13.31 -8.05
CA ASP A 111 29.35 12.40 -7.79
C ASP A 111 30.13 12.04 -9.06
N ASP A 112 31.03 11.06 -8.98
CA ASP A 112 31.84 10.58 -10.11
C ASP A 112 31.06 9.71 -11.10
N THR A 113 29.75 9.47 -10.91
CA THR A 113 28.92 8.71 -11.85
C THR A 113 28.90 9.40 -13.21
N PRO A 114 29.37 8.76 -14.30
CA PRO A 114 29.45 9.40 -15.60
C PRO A 114 28.08 9.89 -16.10
N GLU A 115 28.04 11.10 -16.64
CA GLU A 115 26.87 11.67 -17.37
C GLU A 115 25.54 11.61 -16.57
N ALA A 116 25.61 11.68 -15.24
CA ALA A 116 24.43 11.65 -14.39
C ALA A 116 24.56 12.58 -13.18
N ILE A 117 23.41 13.07 -12.71
CA ILE A 117 23.24 13.75 -11.43
C ILE A 117 22.03 13.16 -10.72
N VAL A 118 22.04 13.17 -9.40
CA VAL A 118 20.95 12.63 -8.57
C VAL A 118 20.29 13.77 -7.81
N ILE A 119 18.95 13.81 -7.85
CA ILE A 119 18.13 14.71 -7.04
C ILE A 119 17.57 13.91 -5.88
N SER A 120 17.81 14.37 -4.67
CA SER A 120 17.28 13.79 -3.45
C SER A 120 16.28 14.73 -2.77
N SER A 121 15.11 14.24 -2.45
CA SER A 121 14.11 14.95 -1.64
C SER A 121 13.08 13.97 -1.10
N PHE A 122 12.65 14.18 0.13
CA PHE A 122 11.51 13.46 0.71
C PHE A 122 10.17 13.88 0.09
N ASP A 123 10.07 15.10 -0.44
CA ASP A 123 8.87 15.60 -1.12
C ASP A 123 8.93 15.24 -2.61
N PRO A 124 8.08 14.30 -3.08
CA PRO A 124 8.07 13.86 -4.47
C PRO A 124 7.69 14.98 -5.44
N LEU A 125 6.85 15.92 -5.03
CA LEU A 125 6.42 17.03 -5.87
C LEU A 125 7.57 18.02 -6.08
N ARG A 126 8.32 18.36 -5.02
CA ARG A 126 9.54 19.19 -5.13
C ARG A 126 10.59 18.53 -6.02
N ARG A 127 10.80 17.22 -5.83
CA ARG A 127 11.74 16.44 -6.64
C ARG A 127 11.36 16.47 -8.12
N GLU A 128 10.08 16.32 -8.46
CA GLU A 128 9.61 16.37 -9.83
C GLU A 128 9.76 17.78 -10.44
N ILE A 129 9.41 18.83 -9.69
CA ILE A 129 9.61 20.22 -10.14
C ILE A 129 11.09 20.49 -10.39
N ALA A 130 11.98 20.05 -9.48
CA ALA A 130 13.42 20.18 -9.65
C ALA A 130 13.92 19.43 -10.89
N ARG A 131 13.47 18.18 -11.10
CA ARG A 131 13.79 17.37 -12.27
C ARG A 131 13.43 18.08 -13.57
N LEU A 132 12.19 18.54 -13.71
CA LEU A 132 11.70 19.23 -14.91
C LEU A 132 12.43 20.55 -15.14
N THR A 133 12.73 21.29 -14.06
CA THR A 133 13.52 22.53 -14.15
C THR A 133 14.92 22.27 -14.65
N LEU A 134 15.61 21.26 -14.10
CA LEU A 134 16.97 20.88 -14.51
C LEU A 134 17.01 20.36 -15.94
N GLU A 135 16.09 19.49 -16.34
CA GLU A 135 16.02 19.02 -17.73
C GLU A 135 15.84 20.18 -18.72
N THR A 136 15.02 21.16 -18.35
CA THR A 136 14.80 22.35 -19.17
C THR A 136 16.07 23.23 -19.23
N LEU A 137 16.75 23.43 -18.09
CA LEU A 137 18.03 24.15 -18.02
C LEU A 137 19.12 23.48 -18.84
N ILE A 138 19.21 22.15 -18.79
CA ILE A 138 20.19 21.37 -19.58
C ILE A 138 19.93 21.53 -21.07
N LYS A 139 18.68 21.43 -21.50
CA LYS A 139 18.27 21.63 -22.91
C LYS A 139 18.51 23.06 -23.39
N ASP A 140 18.21 24.06 -22.55
CA ASP A 140 18.41 25.50 -22.87
C ASP A 140 19.89 25.85 -22.89
N GLY A 141 20.71 25.19 -22.09
CA GLY A 141 22.17 25.41 -22.01
C GLY A 141 22.57 26.72 -21.31
N ARG A 142 21.69 27.61 -20.95
CA ARG A 142 21.96 28.88 -20.23
C ARG A 142 21.80 28.69 -18.73
N ILE A 143 22.87 28.28 -18.05
CA ILE A 143 22.82 27.96 -16.63
C ILE A 143 23.44 29.10 -15.83
N HIS A 144 22.60 29.95 -15.25
CA HIS A 144 22.96 31.02 -14.33
C HIS A 144 21.79 31.31 -13.37
N PRO A 145 22.03 31.94 -12.20
CA PRO A 145 21.01 32.09 -11.14
C PRO A 145 19.67 32.66 -11.62
N ALA A 146 19.67 33.78 -12.32
CA ALA A 146 18.44 34.40 -12.80
C ALA A 146 17.63 33.49 -13.74
N ARG A 147 18.29 32.69 -14.58
CA ARG A 147 17.62 31.73 -15.47
C ARG A 147 17.08 30.54 -14.70
N ILE A 148 17.77 30.09 -13.65
CA ILE A 148 17.32 29.04 -12.76
C ILE A 148 16.02 29.46 -12.08
N GLU A 149 15.98 30.64 -11.49
CA GLU A 149 14.78 31.19 -10.83
C GLU A 149 13.60 31.34 -11.80
N GLU A 150 13.86 31.90 -13.01
CA GLU A 150 12.83 32.07 -14.06
C GLU A 150 12.22 30.73 -14.48
N LEU A 151 13.06 29.72 -14.77
CA LEU A 151 12.58 28.42 -15.21
C LEU A 151 11.88 27.66 -14.07
N TYR A 152 12.38 27.77 -12.84
CA TYR A 152 11.70 27.21 -11.68
C TYR A 152 10.29 27.78 -11.49
N ALA A 153 10.13 29.10 -11.54
CA ALA A 153 8.83 29.74 -11.42
C ALA A 153 7.88 29.29 -12.54
N LYS A 154 8.37 29.19 -13.79
CA LYS A 154 7.60 28.66 -14.89
C LYS A 154 7.19 27.21 -14.68
N THR A 155 8.13 26.33 -14.30
CA THR A 155 7.87 24.92 -14.04
C THR A 155 6.84 24.73 -12.93
N CYS A 156 6.91 25.50 -11.85
CA CYS A 156 5.89 25.49 -10.80
C CYS A 156 4.48 25.77 -11.35
N THR A 157 4.35 26.76 -12.25
CA THR A 157 3.07 27.10 -12.89
C THR A 157 2.57 25.97 -13.80
N ASP A 158 3.46 25.39 -14.60
CA ASP A 158 3.15 24.30 -15.51
C ASP A 158 2.71 23.03 -14.73
N VAL A 159 3.45 22.68 -13.68
CA VAL A 159 3.12 21.54 -12.80
C VAL A 159 1.80 21.76 -12.06
N ARG A 160 1.53 22.98 -11.58
CA ARG A 160 0.25 23.29 -10.96
C ARG A 160 -0.92 23.13 -11.92
N THR A 161 -0.72 23.49 -13.18
CA THR A 161 -1.72 23.26 -14.23
C THR A 161 -1.92 21.77 -14.47
N ALA A 162 -0.84 20.99 -14.55
CA ALA A 162 -0.88 19.53 -14.71
C ALA A 162 -1.61 18.86 -13.52
N ILE A 163 -1.36 19.30 -12.28
CA ILE A 163 -2.06 18.78 -11.10
C ILE A 163 -3.57 18.92 -11.26
N LYS A 164 -4.05 20.09 -11.69
CA LYS A 164 -5.49 20.32 -11.93
C LYS A 164 -6.05 19.40 -13.01
N GLU A 165 -5.29 19.17 -14.05
CA GLU A 165 -5.67 18.24 -15.13
C GLU A 165 -5.73 16.79 -14.64
N TYR A 166 -4.77 16.33 -13.83
CA TYR A 166 -4.80 14.98 -13.25
C TYR A 166 -6.04 14.78 -12.37
N GLY A 167 -6.37 15.74 -11.50
CA GLY A 167 -7.57 15.68 -10.68
C GLY A 167 -8.85 15.63 -11.50
N LYS A 168 -9.01 16.51 -12.49
CA LYS A 168 -10.18 16.52 -13.41
C LYS A 168 -10.30 15.23 -14.19
N ASN A 169 -9.19 14.72 -14.72
CA ASN A 169 -9.15 13.44 -15.45
C ASN A 169 -9.57 12.25 -14.58
N ALA A 170 -9.16 12.22 -13.32
CA ALA A 170 -9.56 11.18 -12.38
C ALA A 170 -11.09 11.19 -12.17
N LEU A 171 -11.68 12.35 -11.91
CA LEU A 171 -13.12 12.50 -11.77
C LEU A 171 -13.86 12.08 -13.05
N TYR A 172 -13.39 12.55 -14.22
CA TYR A 172 -14.00 12.23 -15.50
C TYR A 172 -14.02 10.72 -15.77
N LYS A 173 -12.88 10.03 -15.57
CA LYS A 173 -12.77 8.58 -15.76
C LYS A 173 -13.66 7.77 -14.83
N LEU A 174 -13.89 8.26 -13.61
CA LEU A 174 -14.77 7.62 -12.62
C LEU A 174 -16.24 7.98 -12.79
N GLY A 175 -16.56 8.97 -13.65
CA GLY A 175 -17.92 9.48 -13.81
C GLY A 175 -18.40 10.29 -12.59
N LEU A 176 -17.48 10.84 -11.81
CA LEU A 176 -17.82 11.65 -10.64
C LEU A 176 -17.98 13.13 -11.02
N SER A 177 -18.98 13.79 -10.45
CA SER A 177 -19.28 15.20 -10.68
C SER A 177 -19.35 15.96 -9.35
N LYS A 178 -19.30 17.31 -9.44
CA LYS A 178 -19.53 18.22 -8.30
C LYS A 178 -18.60 17.98 -7.11
N MET A 179 -17.31 18.04 -7.34
CA MET A 179 -16.31 18.10 -6.28
C MET A 179 -15.75 19.52 -6.20
N ASP A 180 -15.43 19.98 -4.99
CA ASP A 180 -14.81 21.29 -4.79
C ASP A 180 -13.52 21.43 -5.61
N PRO A 181 -13.28 22.54 -6.33
CA PRO A 181 -12.11 22.73 -7.18
C PRO A 181 -10.78 22.59 -6.44
N GLU A 182 -10.70 23.00 -5.16
CA GLU A 182 -9.50 22.85 -4.35
C GLU A 182 -9.28 21.38 -3.99
N LEU A 183 -10.34 20.65 -3.67
CA LEU A 183 -10.26 19.22 -3.40
C LEU A 183 -9.84 18.43 -4.65
N VAL A 184 -10.31 18.84 -5.84
CA VAL A 184 -9.86 18.28 -7.13
C VAL A 184 -8.36 18.49 -7.35
N GLU A 185 -7.84 19.69 -7.00
CA GLU A 185 -6.40 19.98 -7.06
C GLU A 185 -5.62 19.07 -6.09
N ILE A 186 -6.14 18.85 -4.88
CA ILE A 186 -5.51 17.93 -3.90
C ILE A 186 -5.53 16.49 -4.41
N VAL A 187 -6.63 16.01 -5.01
CA VAL A 187 -6.67 14.68 -5.70
C VAL A 187 -5.59 14.59 -6.78
N GLY A 188 -5.39 15.66 -7.55
CA GLY A 188 -4.35 15.71 -8.58
C GLY A 188 -2.93 15.62 -8.02
N LYS A 189 -2.65 16.15 -6.82
CA LYS A 189 -1.35 16.03 -6.14
C LYS A 189 -0.99 14.57 -5.85
N LEU A 190 -1.96 13.66 -5.65
CA LEU A 190 -1.72 12.23 -5.46
C LEU A 190 -0.98 11.58 -6.65
N HIS A 191 -0.98 12.21 -7.84
CA HIS A 191 -0.21 11.74 -8.98
C HIS A 191 1.29 11.70 -8.73
N PHE A 192 1.79 12.61 -7.91
CA PHE A 192 3.22 12.74 -7.58
C PHE A 192 3.60 11.97 -6.31
N ARG A 193 2.62 11.38 -5.63
CA ARG A 193 2.81 10.57 -4.43
C ARG A 193 2.84 9.10 -4.79
N SER A 194 3.83 8.41 -4.26
CA SER A 194 3.88 6.96 -4.26
C SER A 194 3.84 6.43 -2.82
N SER A 195 3.25 5.28 -2.62
CA SER A 195 3.19 4.59 -1.34
C SER A 195 3.32 3.10 -1.58
N TYR A 196 4.30 2.46 -0.94
CA TYR A 196 4.61 1.03 -1.12
C TYR A 196 4.80 0.61 -2.59
N GLY A 197 5.39 1.48 -3.41
CA GLY A 197 5.64 1.22 -4.83
C GLY A 197 4.42 1.45 -5.74
N GLN A 198 3.29 1.88 -5.21
CA GLN A 198 2.10 2.25 -5.95
C GLN A 198 1.94 3.76 -6.09
N ASN A 199 1.62 4.25 -7.28
CA ASN A 199 1.22 5.64 -7.46
C ASN A 199 -0.13 5.88 -6.76
N ALA A 200 -0.18 6.85 -5.83
CA ALA A 200 -1.34 7.05 -4.98
C ALA A 200 -2.62 7.43 -5.76
N LEU A 201 -2.53 8.22 -6.83
CA LEU A 201 -3.70 8.55 -7.65
C LEU A 201 -4.24 7.32 -8.39
N LYS A 202 -3.34 6.51 -8.98
CA LYS A 202 -3.75 5.28 -9.67
C LYS A 202 -4.41 4.31 -8.71
N HIS A 203 -3.83 4.12 -7.52
CA HIS A 203 -4.39 3.31 -6.45
C HIS A 203 -5.78 3.81 -6.02
N SER A 204 -5.93 5.10 -5.72
CA SER A 204 -7.21 5.68 -5.33
C SER A 204 -8.30 5.52 -6.39
N MET A 205 -7.94 5.64 -7.68
CA MET A 205 -8.86 5.39 -8.79
C MET A 205 -9.26 3.91 -8.90
N GLU A 206 -8.34 3.00 -8.64
CA GLU A 206 -8.59 1.57 -8.60
C GLU A 206 -9.53 1.20 -7.45
N VAL A 207 -9.25 1.68 -6.23
CA VAL A 207 -10.12 1.51 -5.06
C VAL A 207 -11.51 2.08 -5.33
N ALA A 208 -11.61 3.25 -5.98
CA ALA A 208 -12.90 3.82 -6.38
C ALA A 208 -13.68 2.92 -7.33
N ASN A 209 -13.05 2.37 -8.36
CA ASN A 209 -13.70 1.45 -9.30
C ASN A 209 -14.16 0.16 -8.61
N LEU A 210 -13.31 -0.44 -7.78
CA LEU A 210 -13.63 -1.62 -6.98
C LEU A 210 -14.80 -1.36 -6.05
N SER A 211 -14.75 -0.26 -5.30
CA SER A 211 -15.82 0.15 -4.41
C SER A 211 -17.15 0.34 -5.16
N GLY A 212 -17.09 0.93 -6.36
CA GLY A 212 -18.27 1.10 -7.21
C GLY A 212 -18.86 -0.22 -7.68
N ILE A 213 -18.03 -1.20 -8.06
CA ILE A 213 -18.49 -2.54 -8.49
C ILE A 213 -19.13 -3.27 -7.29
N LEU A 214 -18.45 -3.33 -6.16
CA LEU A 214 -18.95 -3.99 -4.95
C LEU A 214 -20.25 -3.35 -4.45
N ALA A 215 -20.34 -2.00 -4.47
CA ALA A 215 -21.56 -1.29 -4.10
C ALA A 215 -22.72 -1.62 -5.04
N GLY A 216 -22.48 -1.73 -6.34
CA GLY A 216 -23.50 -2.13 -7.33
C GLY A 216 -24.04 -3.53 -7.07
N GLU A 217 -23.17 -4.50 -6.77
CA GLU A 217 -23.57 -5.88 -6.44
C GLU A 217 -24.36 -5.96 -5.12
N LEU A 218 -24.08 -5.08 -4.17
CA LEU A 218 -24.76 -5.04 -2.88
C LEU A 218 -26.01 -4.13 -2.87
N GLY A 219 -26.33 -3.48 -3.99
CA GLY A 219 -27.47 -2.55 -4.09
C GLY A 219 -27.24 -1.20 -3.41
N GLU A 220 -25.97 -0.84 -3.13
CA GLU A 220 -25.57 0.42 -2.51
C GLU A 220 -25.34 1.53 -3.54
N ASN A 221 -25.17 2.77 -3.08
CA ASN A 221 -24.94 3.92 -3.95
C ASN A 221 -23.53 3.87 -4.58
N VAL A 222 -23.48 3.48 -5.86
CA VAL A 222 -22.26 3.32 -6.65
C VAL A 222 -21.44 4.62 -6.72
N ASN A 223 -22.08 5.77 -6.90
CA ASN A 223 -21.37 7.04 -7.02
C ASN A 223 -20.76 7.48 -5.68
N LEU A 224 -21.48 7.26 -4.59
CA LEU A 224 -20.97 7.56 -3.24
C LEU A 224 -19.81 6.64 -2.87
N ALA A 225 -19.89 5.34 -3.20
CA ALA A 225 -18.82 4.37 -2.99
C ALA A 225 -17.57 4.70 -3.81
N LYS A 226 -17.72 5.06 -5.10
CA LYS A 226 -16.61 5.54 -5.94
C LYS A 226 -15.95 6.79 -5.36
N ARG A 227 -16.77 7.74 -4.88
CA ARG A 227 -16.28 8.99 -4.28
C ARG A 227 -15.49 8.72 -3.01
N ALA A 228 -16.02 7.88 -2.13
CA ALA A 228 -15.34 7.45 -0.91
C ALA A 228 -14.01 6.72 -1.21
N GLY A 229 -14.02 5.80 -2.18
CA GLY A 229 -12.83 5.09 -2.62
C GLY A 229 -11.77 6.01 -3.25
N LEU A 230 -12.17 7.05 -4.02
CA LEU A 230 -11.23 8.03 -4.57
C LEU A 230 -10.55 8.86 -3.48
N LEU A 231 -11.28 9.18 -2.42
CA LEU A 231 -10.84 10.09 -1.37
C LEU A 231 -10.25 9.39 -0.14
N HIS A 232 -10.28 8.04 -0.05
CA HIS A 232 -9.84 7.31 1.16
C HIS A 232 -8.43 7.69 1.61
N ASP A 233 -7.53 7.91 0.67
CA ASP A 233 -6.11 8.23 0.88
C ASP A 233 -5.76 9.70 0.59
N ILE A 234 -6.75 10.60 0.53
CA ILE A 234 -6.53 12.01 0.13
C ILE A 234 -5.53 12.73 1.03
N GLY A 235 -5.41 12.34 2.29
CA GLY A 235 -4.45 12.91 3.24
C GLY A 235 -3.00 12.74 2.81
N LYS A 236 -2.66 11.69 2.05
CA LYS A 236 -1.31 11.45 1.52
C LYS A 236 -0.84 12.54 0.54
N ALA A 237 -1.74 13.36 0.01
CA ALA A 237 -1.39 14.47 -0.86
C ALA A 237 -0.69 15.63 -0.13
N ILE A 238 -0.87 15.74 1.19
CA ILE A 238 -0.38 16.87 2.01
C ILE A 238 0.18 16.45 3.37
N ASP A 239 0.40 15.15 3.62
CA ASP A 239 0.93 14.63 4.89
C ASP A 239 2.35 15.12 5.21
N PHE A 240 3.12 15.57 4.22
CA PHE A 240 4.42 16.23 4.43
C PHE A 240 4.32 17.65 4.95
N GLU A 241 3.18 18.32 4.70
CA GLU A 241 2.95 19.71 5.07
C GLU A 241 2.25 19.83 6.44
N MET A 242 1.70 18.71 6.97
CA MET A 242 0.85 18.70 8.17
C MET A 242 1.24 17.57 9.12
N GLU A 243 1.21 17.86 10.43
CA GLU A 243 1.39 16.84 11.46
C GLU A 243 0.12 15.99 11.63
N GLY A 244 0.27 14.67 11.60
CA GLY A 244 -0.83 13.72 11.84
C GLY A 244 -0.82 12.54 10.88
N SER A 245 -1.69 11.56 11.12
CA SER A 245 -1.87 10.46 10.20
C SER A 245 -2.63 10.93 8.95
N HIS A 246 -2.30 10.37 7.78
CA HIS A 246 -3.02 10.67 6.53
C HIS A 246 -4.53 10.44 6.63
N VAL A 247 -4.96 9.50 7.48
CA VAL A 247 -6.37 9.21 7.76
C VAL A 247 -7.07 10.41 8.41
N LYS A 248 -6.46 10.98 9.46
CA LYS A 248 -7.00 12.14 10.16
C LYS A 248 -7.00 13.38 9.27
N ILE A 249 -5.86 13.64 8.62
CA ILE A 249 -5.72 14.76 7.67
C ILE A 249 -6.76 14.65 6.55
N GLY A 250 -6.95 13.45 5.98
CA GLY A 250 -7.92 13.19 4.93
C GLY A 250 -9.37 13.40 5.37
N ALA A 251 -9.73 12.93 6.55
CA ALA A 251 -11.07 13.14 7.11
C ALA A 251 -11.36 14.62 7.38
N ASP A 252 -10.40 15.37 7.94
CA ASP A 252 -10.50 16.81 8.19
C ASP A 252 -10.63 17.60 6.88
N LEU A 253 -9.90 17.22 5.82
CA LEU A 253 -10.05 17.80 4.49
C LEU A 253 -11.44 17.53 3.92
N ALA A 254 -11.90 16.28 3.91
CA ALA A 254 -13.22 15.93 3.41
C ALA A 254 -14.31 16.73 4.13
N LYS A 255 -14.21 16.86 5.44
CA LYS A 255 -15.12 17.70 6.24
C LYS A 255 -15.04 19.18 5.87
N LYS A 256 -13.84 19.73 5.68
CA LYS A 256 -13.62 21.13 5.27
C LYS A 256 -14.30 21.46 3.95
N TYR A 257 -14.25 20.52 2.97
CA TYR A 257 -14.83 20.71 1.64
C TYR A 257 -16.27 20.20 1.51
N GLY A 258 -16.93 19.86 2.64
CA GLY A 258 -18.36 19.54 2.69
C GLY A 258 -18.70 18.20 2.03
N GLU A 259 -17.83 17.21 2.11
CA GLU A 259 -18.10 15.85 1.68
C GLU A 259 -19.16 15.17 2.57
N ASP A 260 -19.82 14.15 2.03
CA ASP A 260 -20.83 13.38 2.75
C ASP A 260 -20.22 12.67 3.97
N GLU A 261 -20.99 12.56 5.06
CA GLU A 261 -20.55 11.87 6.29
C GLU A 261 -20.11 10.41 6.05
N VAL A 262 -20.71 9.72 5.08
CA VAL A 262 -20.30 8.38 4.66
C VAL A 262 -18.89 8.40 4.06
N VAL A 263 -18.55 9.41 3.26
CA VAL A 263 -17.21 9.59 2.69
C VAL A 263 -16.21 9.90 3.80
N ILE A 264 -16.54 10.83 4.71
CA ILE A 264 -15.67 11.19 5.83
C ILE A 264 -15.40 9.97 6.72
N ASN A 265 -16.44 9.20 7.07
CA ASN A 265 -16.27 7.98 7.86
C ASN A 265 -15.46 6.92 7.09
N SER A 266 -15.67 6.76 5.79
CA SER A 266 -14.89 5.82 4.97
C SER A 266 -13.40 6.16 5.01
N ILE A 267 -13.04 7.44 4.93
CA ILE A 267 -11.65 7.92 5.08
C ILE A 267 -11.13 7.61 6.49
N ALA A 268 -11.91 7.89 7.54
CA ALA A 268 -11.49 7.70 8.91
C ALA A 268 -11.35 6.24 9.33
N SER A 269 -12.10 5.32 8.70
CA SER A 269 -12.25 3.92 9.14
C SER A 269 -11.49 2.89 8.31
N HIS A 270 -10.91 3.26 7.14
CA HIS A 270 -10.36 2.26 6.21
C HIS A 270 -9.17 1.46 6.76
N HIS A 271 -8.43 1.98 7.74
CA HIS A 271 -7.38 1.25 8.47
C HIS A 271 -7.82 0.67 9.82
N GLY A 272 -9.10 0.87 10.21
CA GLY A 272 -9.64 0.31 11.45
C GLY A 272 -9.48 1.17 12.70
N ASP A 273 -8.92 2.38 12.59
CA ASP A 273 -8.77 3.32 13.71
C ASP A 273 -10.13 3.77 14.28
N VAL A 274 -11.13 3.84 13.41
CA VAL A 274 -12.53 4.18 13.76
C VAL A 274 -13.44 3.11 13.17
N PRO A 275 -14.53 2.71 13.85
CA PRO A 275 -15.45 1.73 13.30
C PRO A 275 -16.20 2.28 12.08
N PRO A 276 -16.42 1.46 11.03
CA PRO A 276 -17.22 1.84 9.88
C PRO A 276 -18.69 2.02 10.31
N THR A 277 -19.31 3.11 9.89
CA THR A 277 -20.71 3.42 10.18
C THR A 277 -21.68 3.06 9.04
N SER A 278 -21.14 2.63 7.90
CA SER A 278 -21.91 2.27 6.70
C SER A 278 -21.30 1.07 5.98
N ILE A 279 -22.11 0.39 5.17
CA ILE A 279 -21.65 -0.69 4.29
C ILE A 279 -20.58 -0.15 3.31
N ILE A 280 -20.78 1.07 2.80
CA ILE A 280 -19.82 1.72 1.88
C ILE A 280 -18.45 1.89 2.55
N ALA A 281 -18.36 2.27 3.82
CA ALA A 281 -17.10 2.38 4.53
C ALA A 281 -16.37 1.02 4.62
N SER A 282 -17.11 -0.06 4.88
CA SER A 282 -16.55 -1.43 4.86
C SER A 282 -16.09 -1.84 3.44
N ILE A 283 -16.87 -1.50 2.41
CA ILE A 283 -16.52 -1.76 1.01
C ILE A 283 -15.21 -1.07 0.64
N VAL A 284 -14.99 0.19 1.04
CA VAL A 284 -13.76 0.94 0.75
C VAL A 284 -12.55 0.28 1.40
N SER A 285 -12.64 -0.15 2.66
CA SER A 285 -11.55 -0.87 3.35
C SER A 285 -11.21 -2.20 2.66
N ILE A 286 -12.22 -2.94 2.20
CA ILE A 286 -12.02 -4.18 1.45
C ILE A 286 -11.38 -3.89 0.09
N ALA A 287 -11.87 -2.89 -0.64
CA ALA A 287 -11.36 -2.50 -1.94
C ALA A 287 -9.90 -2.03 -1.89
N ASP A 288 -9.52 -1.28 -0.84
CA ASP A 288 -8.13 -0.89 -0.56
C ASP A 288 -7.26 -2.14 -0.34
N SER A 289 -7.69 -3.06 0.51
CA SER A 289 -6.98 -4.31 0.79
C SER A 289 -6.79 -5.15 -0.47
N ILE A 290 -7.79 -5.24 -1.33
CA ILE A 290 -7.73 -5.95 -2.61
C ILE A 290 -6.72 -5.28 -3.54
N SER A 291 -6.80 -3.95 -3.72
CA SER A 291 -5.88 -3.20 -4.57
C SER A 291 -4.43 -3.33 -4.10
N ALA A 292 -4.20 -3.31 -2.77
CA ALA A 292 -2.88 -3.46 -2.17
C ALA A 292 -2.30 -4.88 -2.27
N SER A 293 -3.15 -5.92 -2.30
CA SER A 293 -2.74 -7.33 -2.23
C SER A 293 -2.52 -7.96 -3.60
N ARG A 294 -2.90 -7.31 -4.69
CA ARG A 294 -2.74 -7.88 -6.04
C ARG A 294 -1.26 -8.09 -6.40
N PRO A 295 -0.91 -9.14 -7.15
CA PRO A 295 0.46 -9.37 -7.59
C PRO A 295 1.01 -8.17 -8.37
N GLY A 296 2.17 -7.66 -7.95
CA GLY A 296 2.84 -6.52 -8.57
C GLY A 296 2.30 -5.13 -8.18
N ALA A 297 1.33 -5.04 -7.27
CA ALA A 297 0.82 -3.76 -6.77
C ALA A 297 1.80 -3.06 -5.83
N ARG A 298 2.48 -3.84 -5.00
CA ARG A 298 3.54 -3.36 -4.10
C ARG A 298 4.87 -3.91 -4.57
N ASN A 299 5.81 -3.04 -4.90
CA ASN A 299 7.21 -3.43 -4.88
C ASN A 299 7.59 -3.50 -3.40
N ASP A 300 8.31 -4.56 -3.03
CA ASP A 300 8.99 -4.59 -1.74
C ASP A 300 9.80 -3.29 -1.62
N SER A 301 9.44 -2.45 -0.68
CA SER A 301 10.07 -1.14 -0.54
C SER A 301 11.57 -1.34 -0.31
N SER A 302 12.39 -0.38 -0.73
CA SER A 302 13.84 -0.38 -0.44
C SER A 302 14.10 -0.55 1.06
N GLU A 303 13.22 -0.08 1.93
CA GLU A 303 13.29 -0.25 3.37
C GLU A 303 13.09 -1.72 3.79
N ASN A 304 12.08 -2.40 3.28
CA ASN A 304 11.88 -3.84 3.52
C ASN A 304 13.04 -4.66 2.92
N TYR A 305 13.62 -4.18 1.83
CA TYR A 305 14.79 -4.79 1.22
C TYR A 305 16.03 -4.63 2.10
N ILE A 306 16.30 -3.42 2.57
CA ILE A 306 17.43 -3.13 3.48
C ILE A 306 17.23 -3.87 4.79
N GLN A 307 16.06 -3.81 5.40
CA GLN A 307 15.75 -4.53 6.63
C GLN A 307 15.96 -6.05 6.47
N ARG A 308 15.54 -6.61 5.34
CA ARG A 308 15.76 -8.04 5.04
C ARG A 308 17.25 -8.38 4.89
N LEU A 309 18.06 -7.49 4.30
CA LEU A 309 19.51 -7.69 4.23
C LEU A 309 20.15 -7.63 5.62
N GLU A 310 19.73 -6.68 6.45
CA GLU A 310 20.18 -6.53 7.84
C GLU A 310 19.78 -7.76 8.69
N GLU A 311 18.57 -8.25 8.56
CA GLU A 311 18.09 -9.48 9.23
C GLU A 311 18.90 -10.72 8.79
N LEU A 312 19.19 -10.83 7.48
CA LEU A 312 20.02 -11.91 6.92
C LEU A 312 21.46 -11.85 7.45
N GLU A 313 22.05 -10.66 7.49
CA GLU A 313 23.39 -10.43 8.04
C GLU A 313 23.42 -10.68 9.55
N ALA A 314 22.38 -10.29 10.28
CA ALA A 314 22.23 -10.53 11.72
C ALA A 314 22.22 -12.03 12.04
N ILE A 315 21.45 -12.84 11.30
CA ILE A 315 21.41 -14.30 11.45
C ILE A 315 22.81 -14.91 11.21
N GLY A 316 23.53 -14.43 10.20
CA GLY A 316 24.88 -14.90 9.94
C GLY A 316 25.88 -14.54 11.04
N ASN A 317 25.78 -13.31 11.57
CA ASN A 317 26.69 -12.80 12.61
C ASN A 317 26.41 -13.40 14.01
N ASP A 318 25.21 -13.95 14.26
CA ASP A 318 24.82 -14.57 15.54
C ASP A 318 25.40 -15.98 15.73
N VAL A 319 26.05 -16.54 14.70
CA VAL A 319 26.60 -17.91 14.79
C VAL A 319 28.04 -17.87 15.30
N SER A 320 28.34 -18.71 16.28
CA SER A 320 29.66 -18.81 16.90
C SER A 320 30.76 -19.18 15.87
N GLY A 321 31.89 -18.50 15.91
CA GLY A 321 33.00 -18.68 14.97
C GLY A 321 32.91 -17.82 13.70
N VAL A 322 31.81 -17.12 13.51
CA VAL A 322 31.68 -16.12 12.43
C VAL A 322 32.37 -14.83 12.82
N GLU A 323 33.20 -14.30 11.92
CA GLU A 323 33.81 -12.99 12.04
C GLU A 323 32.89 -11.90 11.51
N LYS A 324 32.30 -12.14 10.32
CA LYS A 324 31.37 -11.22 9.68
C LYS A 324 30.56 -11.89 8.59
N ALA A 325 29.30 -11.51 8.44
CA ALA A 325 28.42 -11.96 7.37
C ALA A 325 28.00 -10.77 6.49
N TYR A 326 27.88 -11.01 5.18
CA TYR A 326 27.48 -10.01 4.19
C TYR A 326 26.40 -10.58 3.28
N ALA A 327 25.30 -9.89 3.16
CA ALA A 327 24.28 -10.18 2.16
C ALA A 327 24.70 -9.57 0.81
N VAL A 328 24.89 -10.41 -0.20
CA VAL A 328 25.31 -10.02 -1.55
C VAL A 328 24.30 -10.46 -2.59
N GLN A 329 24.44 -10.03 -3.85
CA GLN A 329 23.53 -10.37 -4.94
C GLN A 329 22.06 -10.07 -4.62
N ALA A 330 21.78 -8.89 -4.07
CA ALA A 330 20.44 -8.48 -3.69
C ALA A 330 19.77 -9.45 -2.68
N GLY A 331 20.54 -9.97 -1.71
CA GLY A 331 20.02 -10.88 -0.68
C GLY A 331 19.83 -12.32 -1.13
N ARG A 332 20.33 -12.70 -2.32
CA ARG A 332 20.27 -14.07 -2.82
C ARG A 332 21.46 -14.94 -2.39
N GLU A 333 22.51 -14.33 -1.86
CA GLU A 333 23.67 -15.01 -1.31
C GLU A 333 24.08 -14.35 0.00
N LEU A 334 24.27 -15.13 1.05
CA LEU A 334 24.89 -14.72 2.31
C LEU A 334 26.33 -15.25 2.34
N ARG A 335 27.31 -14.35 2.33
CA ARG A 335 28.73 -14.67 2.49
C ARG A 335 29.12 -14.51 3.94
N VAL A 336 29.64 -15.57 4.51
CA VAL A 336 30.00 -15.67 5.92
C VAL A 336 31.50 -15.88 6.02
N MET A 337 32.18 -14.89 6.56
CA MET A 337 33.63 -14.98 6.86
C MET A 337 33.78 -15.59 8.26
N VAL A 338 34.54 -16.65 8.37
CA VAL A 338 34.81 -17.32 9.65
C VAL A 338 36.25 -17.10 10.09
N LYS A 339 36.47 -17.08 11.41
CA LYS A 339 37.80 -16.98 11.99
C LYS A 339 38.60 -18.26 11.73
N PRO A 340 39.67 -18.22 10.93
CA PRO A 340 40.42 -19.40 10.53
C PRO A 340 41.12 -20.13 11.69
N GLU A 341 41.31 -19.42 12.82
CA GLU A 341 41.94 -19.96 14.02
C GLU A 341 40.98 -20.78 14.90
N GLU A 342 39.67 -20.47 14.81
CA GLU A 342 38.63 -21.08 15.64
C GLU A 342 37.81 -22.13 14.86
N VAL A 343 37.78 -22.04 13.52
CA VAL A 343 36.90 -22.81 12.65
C VAL A 343 37.72 -23.64 11.67
N ASP A 344 37.61 -24.97 11.73
CA ASP A 344 38.15 -25.87 10.73
C ASP A 344 37.17 -26.12 9.57
N ASP A 345 37.57 -26.86 8.55
CA ASP A 345 36.75 -27.08 7.37
C ASP A 345 35.45 -27.84 7.69
N LEU A 346 35.50 -28.76 8.67
CA LEU A 346 34.31 -29.53 9.08
C LEU A 346 33.29 -28.63 9.82
N THR A 347 33.77 -27.77 10.69
CA THR A 347 32.99 -26.77 11.42
C THR A 347 32.40 -25.74 10.46
N ALA A 348 33.11 -25.36 9.40
CA ALA A 348 32.58 -24.45 8.37
C ALA A 348 31.34 -25.03 7.65
N TYR A 349 31.33 -26.34 7.37
CA TYR A 349 30.14 -27.03 6.84
C TYR A 349 28.96 -27.04 7.84
N GLN A 350 29.24 -27.21 9.13
CA GLN A 350 28.21 -27.17 10.17
C GLN A 350 27.62 -25.76 10.32
N ILE A 351 28.44 -24.72 10.29
CA ILE A 351 28.01 -23.31 10.30
C ILE A 351 27.11 -22.99 9.11
N ALA A 352 27.50 -23.45 7.90
CA ALA A 352 26.66 -23.25 6.71
C ALA A 352 25.27 -23.88 6.85
N ARG A 353 25.19 -25.05 7.45
CA ARG A 353 23.95 -25.78 7.70
C ARG A 353 23.10 -25.12 8.78
N GLU A 354 23.72 -24.69 9.88
CA GLU A 354 23.04 -24.00 10.98
C GLU A 354 22.42 -22.66 10.50
N ILE A 355 23.18 -21.87 9.74
CA ILE A 355 22.69 -20.62 9.15
C ILE A 355 21.53 -20.89 8.20
N LYS A 356 21.63 -21.92 7.34
CA LYS A 356 20.56 -22.31 6.45
C LYS A 356 19.28 -22.64 7.25
N GLU A 357 19.37 -23.45 8.31
CA GLU A 357 18.22 -23.83 9.14
C GLU A 357 17.62 -22.64 9.88
N LYS A 358 18.43 -21.70 10.39
CA LYS A 358 17.95 -20.44 10.97
C LYS A 358 17.21 -19.57 9.94
N ILE A 359 17.76 -19.39 8.74
CA ILE A 359 17.12 -18.64 7.67
C ILE A 359 15.77 -19.25 7.29
N GLU A 360 15.68 -20.57 7.14
CA GLU A 360 14.43 -21.26 6.79
C GLU A 360 13.36 -21.14 7.86
N ASN A 361 13.74 -21.05 9.14
CA ASN A 361 12.80 -20.95 10.27
C ASN A 361 12.39 -19.52 10.61
N GLU A 362 13.26 -18.54 10.47
CA GLU A 362 13.10 -17.19 10.97
C GLU A 362 12.71 -16.18 9.89
N LEU A 363 13.09 -16.41 8.62
CA LEU A 363 12.85 -15.49 7.52
C LEU A 363 11.85 -16.02 6.50
N LYS A 364 10.93 -15.14 6.08
CA LYS A 364 10.10 -15.36 4.89
C LYS A 364 10.75 -14.71 3.68
N TYR A 365 11.25 -15.51 2.73
CA TYR A 365 11.93 -15.01 1.54
C TYR A 365 11.35 -15.63 0.25
N PRO A 366 11.27 -14.85 -0.83
CA PRO A 366 10.87 -15.39 -2.13
C PRO A 366 12.08 -15.95 -2.85
N GLY A 367 12.16 -17.27 -3.00
CA GLY A 367 13.20 -17.94 -3.78
C GLY A 367 14.21 -18.72 -2.93
N THR A 368 15.45 -18.84 -3.41
CA THR A 368 16.53 -19.60 -2.75
C THR A 368 17.63 -18.64 -2.30
N ILE A 369 18.09 -18.75 -1.05
CA ILE A 369 19.25 -18.03 -0.53
C ILE A 369 20.43 -19.00 -0.47
N LYS A 370 21.53 -18.63 -1.10
CA LYS A 370 22.78 -19.40 -1.06
C LYS A 370 23.61 -18.95 0.14
N VAL A 371 23.97 -19.86 1.01
CA VAL A 371 24.89 -19.61 2.14
C VAL A 371 26.30 -20.08 1.73
N THR A 372 27.25 -19.14 1.69
CA THR A 372 28.65 -19.40 1.35
C THR A 372 29.54 -19.07 2.54
N VAL A 373 30.09 -20.08 3.18
CA VAL A 373 31.07 -19.89 4.28
C VAL A 373 32.48 -19.86 3.70
N ILE A 374 33.22 -18.82 4.05
CA ILE A 374 34.58 -18.59 3.55
C ILE A 374 35.54 -18.57 4.74
N ARG A 375 36.52 -19.46 4.70
CA ARG A 375 37.66 -19.50 5.61
C ARG A 375 38.90 -19.05 4.84
N GLU A 376 39.47 -17.91 5.19
CA GLU A 376 40.60 -17.33 4.46
C GLU A 376 41.75 -17.01 5.40
N THR A 377 42.96 -17.40 5.04
CA THR A 377 44.21 -16.97 5.72
C THR A 377 45.02 -16.12 4.77
N ARG A 378 45.29 -14.88 5.14
CA ARG A 378 46.13 -13.94 4.36
C ARG A 378 47.51 -13.76 5.00
N CYS A 379 48.56 -14.01 4.22
CA CYS A 379 49.92 -13.66 4.57
C CYS A 379 50.40 -12.55 3.63
N THR A 380 50.85 -11.42 4.17
CA THR A 380 51.36 -10.29 3.38
C THR A 380 52.80 -10.01 3.73
N GLU A 381 53.67 -9.97 2.72
CA GLU A 381 55.06 -9.51 2.85
C GLU A 381 55.30 -8.36 1.87
N GLU A 382 56.05 -7.34 2.29
CA GLU A 382 56.43 -6.22 1.43
C GLU A 382 57.84 -6.44 0.88
N ALA A 383 57.94 -6.51 -0.46
CA ALA A 383 59.26 -6.42 -1.12
C ALA A 383 59.69 -4.95 -1.23
N LYS A 384 60.87 -4.61 -0.74
CA LYS A 384 61.48 -3.28 -0.84
C LYS A 384 62.45 -3.23 -2.03
#